data_b256d9030a3a19e452f99485fbdf2a23
#
_entry.id   b256d9030a3a19e452f99485fbdf2a23
#
_cell.length_a   1.000
_cell.length_b   1.000
_cell.length_c   1.000
_cell.angle_alpha   90.00
_cell.angle_beta   90.00
_cell.angle_gamma   90.00
#
_symmetry.space_group_name_H-M   'P 1'
#
loop_
_entity.id
_entity.type
_entity.pdbx_description
1 polymer ?
#
loop_
_entity_poly.entity_id
_entity_poly.type
_entity_poly.pdbx_seq_one_letter_code
_entity_poly.pdbx_strand_id
1 'polypeptide(L)'
;AYDLLIYVASWPDQRIYAWDSLLKARAIENMSFVVAVNRSGEDAFNNNYSGHSQVIDYMGQFLQEPMIDVQIVVVTLEKEGLVKARNRFAFLNDADKFELS
;
A
#
# COMPACT_ATOMS: atom_id res chain seq x y z
N ALA A 1 5.64 -1.78 -14.85
CA ALA A 1 5.00 -0.95 -13.81
C ALA A 1 3.58 -1.42 -13.57
N TYR A 2 3.16 -1.46 -12.32
CA TYR A 2 1.81 -1.84 -11.91
C TYR A 2 1.00 -0.58 -11.62
N ASP A 3 -0.30 -0.63 -11.86
CA ASP A 3 -1.23 0.38 -11.35
C ASP A 3 -1.69 0.02 -9.94
N LEU A 4 -1.78 -1.27 -9.65
CA LEU A 4 -2.30 -1.80 -8.40
C LEU A 4 -1.52 -3.04 -7.98
N LEU A 5 -1.09 -3.05 -6.72
CA LEU A 5 -0.51 -4.23 -6.09
C LEU A 5 -1.50 -4.79 -5.06
N ILE A 6 -1.73 -6.08 -5.10
CA ILE A 6 -2.60 -6.77 -4.17
C ILE A 6 -1.76 -7.75 -3.34
N TYR A 7 -1.81 -7.60 -2.03
CA TYR A 7 -1.17 -8.50 -1.09
C TYR A 7 -2.22 -9.26 -0.29
N VAL A 8 -2.08 -10.57 -0.22
CA VAL A 8 -2.90 -11.43 0.64
C VAL A 8 -1.94 -12.20 1.53
N ALA A 9 -2.08 -12.07 2.84
CA ALA A 9 -1.09 -12.59 3.76
C ALA A 9 -1.68 -13.13 5.07
N SER A 10 -0.86 -13.89 5.78
CA SER A 10 -1.05 -14.27 7.18
C SER A 10 0.12 -13.67 7.97
N TRP A 11 0.00 -12.41 8.32
CA TRP A 11 1.08 -11.64 8.97
C TRP A 11 0.77 -11.47 10.45
N PRO A 12 1.60 -12.02 11.35
CA PRO A 12 1.29 -12.04 12.79
C PRO A 12 1.52 -10.69 13.46
N ASP A 13 0.85 -10.49 14.61
CA ASP A 13 0.90 -9.26 15.40
C ASP A 13 2.30 -8.81 15.77
N GLN A 14 3.18 -9.75 16.08
CA GLN A 14 4.54 -9.46 16.50
C GLN A 14 5.32 -8.65 15.45
N ARG A 15 4.86 -8.69 14.21
CA ARG A 15 5.51 -8.00 13.09
C ARG A 15 4.57 -7.05 12.35
N ILE A 16 3.51 -6.63 13.00
CA ILE A 16 2.50 -5.77 12.34
C ILE A 16 3.07 -4.40 11.95
N TYR A 17 4.00 -3.90 12.72
CA TYR A 17 4.68 -2.64 12.37
C TYR A 17 5.42 -2.75 11.04
N ALA A 18 6.10 -3.87 10.80
CA ALA A 18 6.78 -4.10 9.53
C ALA A 18 5.80 -4.21 8.36
N TRP A 19 4.64 -4.84 8.58
CA TRP A 19 3.55 -4.90 7.62
C TRP A 19 3.10 -3.52 7.18
N ASP A 20 2.75 -2.67 8.14
CA ASP A 20 2.28 -1.31 7.86
C ASP A 20 3.34 -0.47 7.13
N SER A 21 4.59 -0.57 7.56
CA SER A 21 5.69 0.19 6.96
C SER A 21 6.01 -0.27 5.53
N LEU A 22 6.02 -1.58 5.29
CA LEU A 22 6.31 -2.14 3.97
C LEU A 22 5.25 -1.77 2.95
N LEU A 23 3.98 -1.79 3.33
CA LEU A 23 2.90 -1.48 2.40
C LEU A 23 2.98 -0.04 1.91
N LYS A 24 3.24 0.90 2.79
CA LYS A 24 3.45 2.31 2.41
C LYS A 24 4.65 2.47 1.49
N ALA A 25 5.76 1.83 1.85
CA ALA A 25 6.98 1.88 1.05
C ALA A 25 6.75 1.33 -0.35
N ARG A 26 6.02 0.22 -0.48
CA ARG A 26 5.70 -0.37 -1.78
C ARG A 26 4.81 0.53 -2.63
N ALA A 27 3.83 1.18 -2.02
CA ALA A 27 2.96 2.12 -2.73
C ALA A 27 3.77 3.31 -3.29
N ILE A 28 4.61 3.90 -2.47
CA ILE A 28 5.43 5.05 -2.83
C ILE A 28 6.50 4.67 -3.86
N GLU A 29 7.24 3.60 -3.59
CA GLU A 29 8.36 3.15 -4.41
C GLU A 29 7.92 2.81 -5.84
N ASN A 30 6.78 2.14 -5.98
CA ASN A 30 6.24 1.72 -7.27
C ASN A 30 5.25 2.72 -7.87
N MET A 31 4.91 3.78 -7.15
CA MET A 31 3.85 4.72 -7.51
C MET A 31 2.58 3.99 -7.94
N SER A 32 2.11 3.12 -7.06
CA SER A 32 0.96 2.25 -7.32
C SER A 32 0.00 2.28 -6.15
N PHE A 33 -1.27 1.97 -6.40
CA PHE A 33 -2.20 1.64 -5.33
C PHE A 33 -1.81 0.30 -4.71
N VAL A 34 -2.00 0.18 -3.41
CA VAL A 34 -1.79 -1.08 -2.67
C VAL A 34 -3.08 -1.45 -1.96
N VAL A 35 -3.58 -2.64 -2.26
CA VAL A 35 -4.67 -3.26 -1.50
C VAL A 35 -4.08 -4.44 -0.76
N ALA A 36 -4.12 -4.38 0.56
CA ALA A 36 -3.48 -5.39 1.39
C ALA A 36 -4.52 -6.03 2.30
N VAL A 37 -4.61 -7.34 2.23
CA VAL A 37 -5.54 -8.13 3.04
C VAL A 37 -4.73 -9.06 3.93
N ASN A 38 -4.88 -8.91 5.24
CA ASN A 38 -4.28 -9.77 6.23
C ASN A 38 -5.38 -10.42 7.05
N ARG A 39 -5.13 -11.65 7.49
CA ARG A 39 -6.09 -12.33 8.36
C ARG A 39 -6.17 -11.67 9.73
N SER A 40 -7.28 -11.85 10.42
CA SER A 40 -7.45 -11.49 11.82
C SER A 40 -7.78 -12.73 12.64
N GLY A 41 -7.69 -12.63 13.97
CA GLY A 41 -7.98 -13.71 14.86
C GLY A 41 -6.75 -14.50 15.29
N GLU A 42 -6.97 -15.74 15.71
CA GLU A 42 -5.93 -16.61 16.24
C GLU A 42 -5.85 -17.90 15.42
N ASP A 43 -4.63 -18.41 15.18
CA ASP A 43 -4.46 -19.66 14.48
C ASP A 43 -4.31 -20.84 15.47
N ALA A 44 -4.13 -22.07 14.94
CA ALA A 44 -4.02 -23.29 15.73
C ALA A 44 -2.72 -23.34 16.59
N PHE A 45 -1.78 -22.46 16.34
CA PHE A 45 -0.51 -22.39 17.06
C PHE A 45 -0.44 -21.21 18.04
N ASN A 46 -1.60 -20.62 18.35
CA ASN A 46 -1.74 -19.46 19.24
C ASN A 46 -1.05 -18.19 18.74
N ASN A 47 -0.84 -18.06 17.43
CA ASN A 47 -0.41 -16.79 16.84
C ASN A 47 -1.63 -15.90 16.68
N ASN A 48 -1.49 -14.64 17.09
CA ASN A 48 -2.53 -13.64 16.96
C ASN A 48 -2.30 -12.79 15.71
N TYR A 49 -3.39 -12.44 15.04
CA TYR A 49 -3.38 -11.62 13.85
C TYR A 49 -4.35 -10.46 14.04
N SER A 50 -3.87 -9.24 13.97
CA SER A 50 -4.71 -8.04 14.15
C SER A 50 -5.30 -7.51 12.86
N GLY A 51 -5.14 -8.23 11.77
CA GLY A 51 -5.64 -7.79 10.48
C GLY A 51 -4.77 -6.68 9.89
N HIS A 52 -5.13 -5.43 10.11
CA HIS A 52 -4.52 -4.27 9.48
C HIS A 52 -4.61 -4.32 7.95
N SER A 53 -5.70 -4.90 7.45
CA SER A 53 -6.04 -4.79 6.02
C SER A 53 -6.26 -3.32 5.71
N GLN A 54 -5.72 -2.88 4.59
CA GLN A 54 -5.67 -1.45 4.30
C GLN A 54 -5.58 -1.20 2.81
N VAL A 55 -5.93 0.01 2.40
CA VAL A 55 -5.78 0.47 1.03
C VAL A 55 -4.99 1.77 1.04
N ILE A 56 -3.94 1.82 0.24
CA ILE A 56 -3.00 2.93 0.20
C ILE A 56 -2.90 3.45 -1.22
N ASP A 57 -2.85 4.76 -1.38
CA ASP A 57 -2.66 5.36 -2.68
C ASP A 57 -1.16 5.45 -3.05
N TYR A 58 -0.90 5.88 -4.27
CA TYR A 58 0.45 5.98 -4.84
C TYR A 58 1.33 7.03 -4.14
N MET A 59 0.77 7.86 -3.28
CA MET A 59 1.53 8.82 -2.45
C MET A 59 1.77 8.32 -1.03
N GLY A 60 1.34 7.11 -0.73
CA GLY A 60 1.49 6.51 0.59
C GLY A 60 0.42 6.93 1.58
N GLN A 61 -0.68 7.52 1.11
CA GLN A 61 -1.78 7.95 1.96
C GLN A 61 -2.87 6.89 2.00
N PHE A 62 -3.56 6.77 3.12
CA PHE A 62 -4.63 5.80 3.27
C PHE A 62 -5.89 6.23 2.52
N LEU A 63 -6.40 5.34 1.68
CA LEU A 63 -7.77 5.38 1.17
C LEU A 63 -8.69 4.61 2.10
N GLN A 64 -8.16 3.58 2.75
CA GLN A 64 -8.79 2.89 3.85
C GLN A 64 -7.71 2.62 4.90
N GLU A 65 -7.89 3.19 6.09
CA GLU A 65 -6.97 2.99 7.20
C GLU A 65 -6.94 1.53 7.66
N PRO A 66 -5.87 1.08 8.33
CA PRO A 66 -5.79 -0.29 8.81
C PRO A 66 -7.00 -0.71 9.64
N MET A 67 -7.58 -1.85 9.29
CA MET A 67 -8.77 -2.38 9.93
C MET A 67 -8.40 -3.54 10.87
N ILE A 68 -8.95 -3.52 12.07
CA ILE A 68 -8.70 -4.56 13.07
C ILE A 68 -9.52 -5.82 12.77
N ASP A 69 -10.78 -5.64 12.37
CA ASP A 69 -11.71 -6.72 12.10
C ASP A 69 -11.99 -6.87 10.60
N VAL A 70 -12.50 -8.05 10.23
CA VAL A 70 -12.94 -8.31 8.86
C VAL A 70 -14.17 -7.47 8.55
N GLN A 71 -14.08 -6.63 7.53
CA GLN A 71 -15.15 -5.78 7.05
C GLN A 71 -15.22 -5.84 5.53
N ILE A 72 -16.42 -5.61 5.00
CA ILE A 72 -16.58 -5.39 3.57
C ILE A 72 -16.45 -3.89 3.34
N VAL A 73 -15.44 -3.51 2.55
CA VAL A 73 -15.15 -2.12 2.23
C VAL A 73 -15.10 -1.94 0.73
N VAL A 74 -15.71 -0.88 0.26
CA VAL A 74 -15.64 -0.50 -1.16
C VAL A 74 -14.84 0.78 -1.27
N VAL A 75 -13.77 0.73 -2.05
CA VAL A 75 -12.88 1.87 -2.29
C VAL A 75 -12.77 2.10 -3.79
N THR A 76 -12.89 3.35 -4.20
CA THR A 76 -12.71 3.74 -5.60
C THR A 76 -11.25 4.14 -5.83
N LEU A 77 -10.62 3.49 -6.80
CA LEU A 77 -9.25 3.80 -7.21
C LEU A 77 -9.29 4.57 -8.53
N GLU A 78 -8.78 5.80 -8.51
CA GLU A 78 -8.82 6.68 -9.68
C GLU A 78 -7.49 6.65 -10.43
N LYS A 79 -7.49 6.04 -11.61
CA LYS A 79 -6.30 5.90 -12.44
C LYS A 79 -5.79 7.26 -12.95
N GLU A 80 -6.66 8.23 -13.17
CA GLU A 80 -6.28 9.53 -13.70
C GLU A 80 -5.27 10.25 -12.80
N GLY A 81 -5.49 10.24 -11.48
CA GLY A 81 -4.56 10.82 -10.51
C GLY A 81 -3.22 10.12 -10.51
N LEU A 82 -3.21 8.79 -10.62
CA LEU A 82 -1.99 7.99 -10.70
C LEU A 82 -1.17 8.37 -11.92
N VAL A 83 -1.78 8.47 -13.08
CA VAL A 83 -1.10 8.84 -14.33
C VAL A 83 -0.51 10.24 -14.24
N LYS A 84 -1.25 11.19 -13.70
CA LYS A 84 -0.76 12.55 -13.50
C LYS A 84 0.44 12.59 -12.56
N ALA A 85 0.39 11.84 -11.46
CA ALA A 85 1.49 11.76 -10.51
C ALA A 85 2.75 11.17 -11.14
N ARG A 86 2.61 10.07 -11.87
CA ARG A 86 3.73 9.43 -12.57
C ARG A 86 4.38 10.36 -13.58
N ASN A 87 3.59 11.07 -14.35
CA ASN A 87 4.09 12.03 -15.34
C ASN A 87 4.84 13.17 -14.67
N ARG A 88 4.34 13.69 -13.57
CA ARG A 88 4.99 14.74 -12.80
C ARG A 88 6.37 14.30 -12.28
N PHE A 89 6.46 13.10 -11.73
CA PHE A 89 7.74 12.57 -11.24
C PHE A 89 8.73 12.31 -12.36
N ALA A 90 8.27 11.80 -13.48
CA ALA A 90 9.12 11.61 -14.66
C ALA A 90 9.69 12.96 -15.13
N PHE A 91 8.88 14.00 -15.18
CA PHE A 91 9.32 15.35 -15.53
C PHE A 91 10.40 15.88 -14.57
N LEU A 92 10.19 15.71 -13.26
CA LEU A 92 11.15 16.16 -12.26
C LEU A 92 12.49 15.41 -12.37
N ASN A 93 12.45 14.11 -12.61
CA ASN A 93 13.66 13.32 -12.81
C ASN A 93 14.42 13.76 -14.04
N ASP A 94 13.75 14.05 -15.13
CA ASP A 94 14.38 14.55 -16.35
C ASP A 94 15.00 15.93 -16.13
N ALA A 95 14.35 16.80 -15.38
CA ALA A 95 14.90 18.11 -15.02
C ALA A 95 16.17 17.98 -14.19
N ASP A 96 16.19 17.09 -13.20
CA ASP A 96 17.36 16.83 -12.37
C ASP A 96 18.54 16.30 -13.19
N LYS A 97 18.29 15.38 -14.11
CA LYS A 97 19.32 14.86 -15.01
C LYS A 97 19.90 15.96 -15.91
N PHE A 98 19.05 16.87 -16.33
CA PHE A 98 19.46 17.98 -17.19
C PHE A 98 20.37 18.94 -16.44
N GLU A 99 20.11 19.20 -15.17
CA GLU A 99 20.95 20.07 -14.33
C GLU A 99 22.33 19.48 -14.05
N LEU A 100 22.43 18.16 -13.97
CA LEU A 100 23.67 17.46 -13.69
C LEU A 100 24.59 17.33 -14.91
N SER A 101 24.05 17.55 -16.07
CA SER A 101 24.82 17.47 -17.31
C SER A 101 25.45 18.79 -17.68
#